data_5c0f3383fbe1bdbbb5ba90f3b5a9b927
#
_entry.id   5c0f3383fbe1bdbbb5ba90f3b5a9b927
#
_cell.length_a   1.000
_cell.length_b   1.000
_cell.length_c   1.000
_cell.angle_alpha   90.00
_cell.angle_beta   90.00
_cell.angle_gamma   90.00
#
_symmetry.space_group_name_H-M   'P 1'
#
loop_
_entity.id
_entity.type
_entity.pdbx_description
1 polymer ?
#
loop_
_entity_poly.entity_id
_entity_poly.type
_entity_poly.pdbx_seq_one_letter_code
_entity_poly.pdbx_strand_id
1 'polypeptide(L)'
;MPSENNNTARDLDFEQAQLAYSIIEHLVEHTRIVSDLIALMAQVLDEDTTKALTQTPTWTAYLDSRRSLEKTKGDIEKFAEILNQLKPDDTSESS
;
A
#
# COMPACT_ATOMS: atom_id res chain seq x y z
N MET A 1 10.90 -36.15 5.00
CA MET A 1 11.55 -35.05 5.32
C MET A 1 11.39 -33.91 4.43
N PRO A 2 11.76 -33.93 3.18
CA PRO A 2 11.61 -32.73 2.36
C PRO A 2 10.18 -32.23 2.30
N SER A 3 9.21 -33.10 2.30
CA SER A 3 7.83 -32.64 2.20
C SER A 3 7.41 -31.88 3.45
N GLU A 4 7.88 -32.28 4.59
CA GLU A 4 7.56 -31.56 5.79
C GLU A 4 8.21 -30.19 5.76
N ASN A 5 9.47 -30.14 5.33
CA ASN A 5 10.15 -28.89 5.25
C ASN A 5 9.46 -27.95 4.25
N ASN A 6 8.96 -28.50 3.15
CA ASN A 6 8.29 -27.68 2.18
C ASN A 6 7.00 -27.09 2.73
N ASN A 7 6.24 -27.88 3.49
CA ASN A 7 5.03 -27.36 4.08
C ASN A 7 5.31 -26.27 5.09
N THR A 8 6.34 -26.46 5.91
CA THR A 8 6.71 -25.45 6.88
C THR A 8 7.16 -24.17 6.17
N ALA A 9 7.93 -24.31 5.09
CA ALA A 9 8.40 -23.16 4.35
C ALA A 9 7.24 -22.41 3.75
N ARG A 10 6.23 -23.12 3.22
CA ARG A 10 5.08 -22.45 2.66
C ARG A 10 4.31 -21.67 3.70
N ASP A 11 4.12 -22.25 4.88
CA ASP A 11 3.40 -21.57 5.94
C ASP A 11 4.14 -20.32 6.37
N LEU A 12 5.46 -20.41 6.51
CA LEU A 12 6.23 -19.26 6.89
C LEU A 12 6.22 -18.21 5.79
N ASP A 13 6.31 -18.64 4.53
CA ASP A 13 6.25 -17.71 3.42
C ASP A 13 4.93 -16.98 3.38
N PHE A 14 3.84 -17.69 3.62
CA PHE A 14 2.53 -17.07 3.62
C PHE A 14 2.40 -16.07 4.77
N GLU A 15 2.87 -16.44 5.95
CA GLU A 15 2.82 -15.54 7.09
C GLU A 15 3.65 -14.29 6.86
N GLN A 16 4.84 -14.48 6.27
CA GLN A 16 5.68 -13.33 5.97
C GLN A 16 5.05 -12.43 4.93
N ALA A 17 4.43 -13.03 3.92
CA ALA A 17 3.75 -12.24 2.89
C ALA A 17 2.57 -11.49 3.48
N GLN A 18 1.83 -12.12 4.39
CA GLN A 18 0.73 -11.48 5.06
C GLN A 18 1.22 -10.30 5.91
N LEU A 19 2.32 -10.48 6.62
CA LEU A 19 2.89 -9.41 7.41
C LEU A 19 3.34 -8.27 6.52
N ALA A 20 4.01 -8.59 5.41
CA ALA A 20 4.44 -7.58 4.47
C ALA A 20 3.24 -6.81 3.92
N TYR A 21 2.16 -7.53 3.57
CA TYR A 21 0.96 -6.89 3.06
C TYR A 21 0.38 -5.93 4.10
N SER A 22 0.34 -6.35 5.36
CA SER A 22 -0.18 -5.50 6.43
C SER A 22 0.65 -4.24 6.58
N ILE A 23 1.97 -4.37 6.54
CA ILE A 23 2.85 -3.22 6.65
C ILE A 23 2.63 -2.27 5.47
N ILE A 24 2.57 -2.82 4.26
CA ILE A 24 2.37 -2.02 3.06
C ILE A 24 1.03 -1.30 3.14
N GLU A 25 -0.01 -2.00 3.55
CA GLU A 25 -1.33 -1.40 3.64
C GLU A 25 -1.35 -0.23 4.61
N HIS A 26 -0.70 -0.40 5.77
CA HIS A 26 -0.64 0.68 6.76
C HIS A 26 0.16 1.87 6.24
N LEU A 27 1.25 1.61 5.52
CA LEU A 27 2.06 2.68 4.96
C LEU A 27 1.32 3.43 3.87
N VAL A 28 0.57 2.71 3.04
CA VAL A 28 -0.21 3.33 1.98
C VAL A 28 -1.33 4.17 2.59
N GLU A 29 -1.98 3.67 3.63
CA GLU A 29 -3.04 4.42 4.28
C GLU A 29 -2.48 5.69 4.90
N HIS A 30 -1.34 5.60 5.57
CA HIS A 30 -0.70 6.77 6.15
C HIS A 30 -0.33 7.77 5.06
N THR A 31 0.24 7.27 3.96
CA THR A 31 0.63 8.12 2.85
C THR A 31 -0.59 8.83 2.25
N ARG A 32 -1.70 8.11 2.12
CA ARG A 32 -2.92 8.70 1.59
C ARG A 32 -3.42 9.83 2.49
N ILE A 33 -3.41 9.60 3.79
CA ILE A 33 -3.88 10.61 4.73
C ILE A 33 -2.98 11.84 4.70
N VAL A 34 -1.66 11.63 4.69
CA VAL A 34 -0.71 12.73 4.61
C VAL A 34 -0.88 13.49 3.30
N SER A 35 -1.07 12.76 2.21
CA SER A 35 -1.26 13.38 0.90
C SER A 35 -2.53 14.24 0.87
N ASP A 36 -3.61 13.74 1.47
CA ASP A 36 -4.85 14.50 1.54
C ASP A 36 -4.69 15.73 2.44
N LEU A 37 -3.93 15.59 3.50
CA LEU A 37 -3.67 16.74 4.39
C LEU A 37 -2.89 17.82 3.64
N ILE A 38 -1.91 17.44 2.85
CA ILE A 38 -1.13 18.39 2.07
C ILE A 38 -2.05 19.13 1.09
N ALA A 39 -2.94 18.40 0.43
CA ALA A 39 -3.88 19.02 -0.50
C ALA A 39 -4.81 19.99 0.23
N LEU A 40 -5.26 19.61 1.42
CA LEU A 40 -6.12 20.48 2.21
C LEU A 40 -5.37 21.73 2.66
N MET A 41 -4.12 21.57 3.09
CA MET A 41 -3.32 22.71 3.51
C MET A 41 -3.10 23.67 2.35
N ALA A 42 -2.89 23.14 1.16
CA ALA A 42 -2.71 24.00 -0.01
C ALA A 42 -3.96 24.82 -0.30
N GLN A 43 -5.13 24.27 0.02
CA GLN A 43 -6.38 24.99 -0.26
C GLN A 43 -6.60 26.20 0.65
N VAL A 44 -5.98 26.20 1.82
CA VAL A 44 -6.18 27.33 2.76
C VAL A 44 -5.08 28.37 2.66
N LEU A 45 -4.14 28.20 1.74
CA LEU A 45 -3.10 29.21 1.52
C LEU A 45 -3.64 30.35 0.67
N ASP A 46 -3.03 31.52 0.83
CA ASP A 46 -3.43 32.64 -0.02
C ASP A 46 -2.95 32.41 -1.45
N GLU A 47 -3.41 33.27 -2.35
CA GLU A 47 -3.16 33.08 -3.75
C GLU A 47 -1.68 33.15 -4.10
N ASP A 48 -0.97 34.10 -3.52
CA ASP A 48 0.46 34.25 -3.83
C ASP A 48 1.26 33.07 -3.32
N THR A 49 0.95 32.60 -2.11
CA THR A 49 1.65 31.46 -1.53
C THR A 49 1.35 30.20 -2.32
N THR A 50 0.10 30.00 -2.71
CA THR A 50 -0.28 28.84 -3.52
C THR A 50 0.45 28.87 -4.83
N LYS A 51 0.54 30.04 -5.46
CA LYS A 51 1.22 30.16 -6.74
C LYS A 51 2.70 29.82 -6.59
N ALA A 52 3.34 30.32 -5.54
CA ALA A 52 4.75 30.02 -5.31
C ALA A 52 4.94 28.52 -5.07
N LEU A 53 4.07 27.90 -4.29
CA LEU A 53 4.17 26.48 -3.96
C LEU A 53 4.01 25.63 -5.20
N THR A 54 2.99 25.90 -6.01
CA THR A 54 2.64 25.05 -7.14
C THR A 54 3.63 25.17 -8.28
N GLN A 55 4.53 26.15 -8.23
CA GLN A 55 5.56 26.29 -9.25
C GLN A 55 6.84 25.55 -8.89
N THR A 56 6.89 24.88 -7.76
CA THR A 56 8.10 24.19 -7.35
C THR A 56 8.16 22.79 -7.96
N PRO A 57 9.38 22.29 -8.23
CA PRO A 57 9.51 20.90 -8.66
C PRO A 57 8.98 19.91 -7.64
N THR A 58 9.08 20.25 -6.37
CA THR A 58 8.58 19.39 -5.30
C THR A 58 7.08 19.21 -5.40
N TRP A 59 6.35 20.29 -5.77
CA TRP A 59 4.90 20.18 -5.94
C TRP A 59 4.55 19.24 -7.09
N THR A 60 5.31 19.33 -8.20
CA THR A 60 5.10 18.43 -9.33
C THR A 60 5.36 16.99 -8.91
N ALA A 61 6.41 16.75 -8.14
CA ALA A 61 6.69 15.41 -7.63
C ALA A 61 5.58 14.92 -6.73
N TYR A 62 5.00 15.80 -5.91
CA TYR A 62 3.88 15.45 -5.06
C TYR A 62 2.67 15.01 -5.88
N LEU A 63 2.33 15.76 -6.92
CA LEU A 63 1.19 15.39 -7.77
C LEU A 63 1.43 14.06 -8.47
N ASP A 64 2.66 13.82 -8.92
CA ASP A 64 2.99 12.56 -9.54
C ASP A 64 2.87 11.41 -8.55
N SER A 65 3.30 11.64 -7.31
CA SER A 65 3.22 10.60 -6.30
C SER A 65 1.77 10.28 -5.94
N ARG A 66 0.88 11.27 -5.98
CA ARG A 66 -0.54 10.99 -5.75
C ARG A 66 -1.10 10.06 -6.82
N ARG A 67 -0.72 10.29 -8.07
CA ARG A 67 -1.16 9.41 -9.16
C ARG A 67 -0.59 8.01 -9.00
N SER A 68 0.68 7.92 -8.59
CA SER A 68 1.29 6.63 -8.36
C SER A 68 0.62 5.89 -7.21
N LEU A 69 0.17 6.63 -6.20
CA LEU A 69 -0.52 6.02 -5.08
C LEU A 69 -1.81 5.33 -5.51
N GLU A 70 -2.56 5.94 -6.43
CA GLU A 70 -3.77 5.32 -6.93
C GLU A 70 -3.47 4.00 -7.63
N LYS A 71 -2.38 3.97 -8.41
CA LYS A 71 -1.98 2.74 -9.06
C LYS A 71 -1.54 1.70 -8.04
N THR A 72 -0.80 2.14 -7.03
CA THR A 72 -0.33 1.24 -5.98
C THR A 72 -1.50 0.62 -5.24
N LYS A 73 -2.57 1.37 -5.01
CA LYS A 73 -3.74 0.81 -4.34
C LYS A 73 -4.32 -0.34 -5.14
N GLY A 74 -4.39 -0.20 -6.46
CA GLY A 74 -4.84 -1.30 -7.31
C GLY A 74 -3.92 -2.51 -7.24
N ASP A 75 -2.62 -2.26 -7.20
CA ASP A 75 -1.65 -3.35 -7.09
C ASP A 75 -1.78 -4.08 -5.76
N ILE A 76 -2.06 -3.34 -4.70
CA ILE A 76 -2.25 -3.94 -3.38
C ILE A 76 -3.49 -4.80 -3.36
N GLU A 77 -4.56 -4.38 -4.03
CA GLU A 77 -5.75 -5.21 -4.12
C GLU A 77 -5.47 -6.51 -4.85
N LYS A 78 -4.67 -6.46 -5.90
CA LYS A 78 -4.26 -7.69 -6.59
C LYS A 78 -3.43 -8.57 -5.69
N PHE A 79 -2.53 -7.97 -4.93
CA PHE A 79 -1.70 -8.71 -4.00
C PHE A 79 -2.57 -9.41 -2.96
N ALA A 80 -3.58 -8.72 -2.45
CA ALA A 80 -4.50 -9.30 -1.49
C ALA A 80 -5.25 -10.50 -2.07
N GLU A 81 -5.67 -10.39 -3.33
CA GLU A 81 -6.32 -11.50 -3.99
C GLU A 81 -5.40 -12.70 -4.10
N ILE A 82 -4.15 -12.45 -4.48
CA ILE A 82 -3.19 -13.54 -4.61
C ILE A 82 -2.92 -14.18 -3.25
N LEU A 83 -2.82 -13.38 -2.20
CA LEU A 83 -2.62 -13.92 -0.87
C LEU A 83 -3.79 -14.80 -0.46
N ASN A 84 -5.01 -14.39 -0.76
CA ASN A 84 -6.16 -15.19 -0.43
C ASN A 84 -6.16 -16.53 -1.15
N GLN A 85 -5.66 -16.54 -2.38
CA GLN A 85 -5.57 -17.77 -3.14
C GLN A 85 -4.47 -18.68 -2.62
N LEU A 86 -3.45 -18.10 -1.99
CA LEU A 86 -2.34 -18.86 -1.45
C LEU A 86 -2.54 -19.23 0.00
N LYS A 87 -3.65 -18.83 0.58
CA LYS A 87 -3.90 -19.10 1.99
C LYS A 87 -3.86 -20.59 2.25
N PRO A 88 -3.20 -20.99 3.36
CA PRO A 88 -3.12 -22.43 3.65
C PRO A 88 -4.49 -23.04 3.82
N ASP A 89 -4.50 -24.35 3.57
CA ASP A 89 -5.75 -25.05 3.53
C ASP A 89 -6.41 -25.29 4.83
N ASP A 90 -5.91 -24.73 5.89
CA ASP A 90 -6.60 -24.85 7.14
C ASP A 90 -7.99 -24.32 7.04
N THR A 91 -8.21 -23.44 6.07
CA THR A 91 -9.55 -22.96 5.92
C THR A 91 -10.46 -24.02 5.38
N SER A 92 -9.94 -24.90 4.60
CA SER A 92 -10.84 -25.89 4.05
C SER A 92 -11.21 -26.89 5.08
N GLU A 93 -10.45 -27.01 6.13
CA GLU A 93 -10.88 -27.93 7.07
C GLU A 93 -11.90 -27.42 7.89
N SER A 94 -12.09 -26.18 7.93
CA SER A 94 -13.20 -25.70 8.64
C SER A 94 -14.46 -26.25 8.03
N SER A 95 -14.37 -26.78 6.90
CA SER A 95 -15.59 -27.36 6.32
C SER A 95 -15.85 -28.79 6.80
#